data_ab178a136448e4334176c3c2a54003da
#
_entry.id   ab178a136448e4334176c3c2a54003da
#
_cell.length_a   1.000
_cell.length_b   1.000
_cell.length_c   1.000
_cell.angle_alpha   90.00
_cell.angle_beta   90.00
_cell.angle_gamma   90.00
#
_symmetry.space_group_name_H-M   'P 1'
#
loop_
_entity.id
_entity.type
_entity.pdbx_description
1 polymer ?
#
loop_
_entity_poly.entity_id
_entity_poly.type
_entity_poly.pdbx_seq_one_letter_code
_entity_poly.pdbx_strand_id
1 'polypeptide(L)'
;GTGDAERDEIYATLQKTVDESGLVIEMVTTNTFTHPMFKDGAFTSNDRSVRRYALRKILRNVDLAASVGATTFVMWGGREGQEYDGAKDVNAALDRYREGIDTVAGYIKDKGYGLRIALEPKPNEPRGDILLPTIGHALGFIAEMDNGDIVGLNPEVGHEQMAGLNFTTGIAQALWANKLFHIDLNGQHGPRYDQDLVFGHGDLISAFFTVDLVENGFPSGGPRYDGARHFDYKPSRTDGLPGVWASAKANMDTYIMLKEKAAAYREIGRAHV
;
A
#
# COMPACT_ATOMS: atom_id res chain seq x y z
N GLY A 1 -11.37 -20.89 -9.03
CA GLY A 1 -11.14 -20.53 -7.64
C GLY A 1 -11.38 -21.74 -6.75
N THR A 2 -10.76 -21.74 -5.60
CA THR A 2 -10.94 -22.77 -4.56
C THR A 2 -12.39 -22.84 -4.10
N GLY A 3 -12.88 -24.05 -3.81
CA GLY A 3 -14.18 -24.24 -3.15
C GLY A 3 -14.15 -23.74 -1.70
N ASP A 4 -15.33 -23.61 -1.09
CA ASP A 4 -15.41 -23.07 0.27
C ASP A 4 -14.67 -23.95 1.30
N ALA A 5 -14.76 -25.29 1.18
CA ALA A 5 -14.06 -26.23 2.07
C ALA A 5 -12.52 -26.13 1.95
N GLU A 6 -12.01 -26.05 0.72
CA GLU A 6 -10.56 -25.89 0.47
C GLU A 6 -10.04 -24.55 1.01
N ARG A 7 -10.81 -23.49 0.86
CA ARG A 7 -10.47 -22.18 1.43
C ARG A 7 -10.42 -22.25 2.97
N ASP A 8 -11.39 -22.88 3.59
CA ASP A 8 -11.45 -23.00 5.06
C ASP A 8 -10.27 -23.81 5.61
N GLU A 9 -9.81 -24.84 4.87
CA GLU A 9 -8.59 -25.60 5.20
C GLU A 9 -7.33 -24.71 5.07
N ILE A 10 -7.24 -23.88 4.02
CA ILE A 10 -6.13 -22.92 3.84
C ILE A 10 -6.11 -21.92 5.00
N TYR A 11 -7.25 -21.39 5.39
CA TYR A 11 -7.35 -20.44 6.51
C TYR A 11 -6.97 -21.09 7.85
N ALA A 12 -7.42 -22.30 8.11
CA ALA A 12 -7.02 -23.04 9.29
C ALA A 12 -5.50 -23.30 9.34
N THR A 13 -4.91 -23.63 8.19
CA THR A 13 -3.46 -23.82 8.08
C THR A 13 -2.70 -22.51 8.31
N LEU A 14 -3.18 -21.39 7.75
CA LEU A 14 -2.60 -20.07 7.97
C LEU A 14 -2.64 -19.70 9.46
N GLN A 15 -3.80 -19.81 10.10
CA GLN A 15 -3.96 -19.50 11.53
C GLN A 15 -3.02 -20.34 12.40
N LYS A 16 -2.96 -21.65 12.16
CA LYS A 16 -2.04 -22.53 12.87
C LYS A 16 -0.58 -22.10 12.71
N THR A 17 -0.17 -21.75 11.48
CA THR A 17 1.20 -21.31 11.20
C THR A 17 1.54 -20.01 11.93
N VAL A 18 0.60 -19.06 11.97
CA VAL A 18 0.75 -17.79 12.71
C VAL A 18 0.89 -18.07 14.20
N ASP A 19 0.01 -18.89 14.77
CA ASP A 19 0.03 -19.25 16.21
C ASP A 19 1.35 -19.94 16.61
N GLU A 20 1.87 -20.85 15.77
CA GLU A 20 3.12 -21.57 16.00
C GLU A 20 4.37 -20.72 15.82
N SER A 21 4.34 -19.73 14.93
CA SER A 21 5.49 -18.87 14.65
C SER A 21 5.64 -17.65 15.55
N GLY A 22 4.56 -17.25 16.24
CA GLY A 22 4.49 -16.02 17.00
C GLY A 22 4.46 -14.75 16.13
N LEU A 23 4.25 -14.90 14.82
CA LEU A 23 4.05 -13.78 13.90
C LEU A 23 2.66 -13.15 14.08
N VAL A 24 2.53 -11.90 13.65
CA VAL A 24 1.27 -11.17 13.62
C VAL A 24 0.94 -10.84 12.19
N ILE A 25 -0.30 -11.07 11.77
CA ILE A 25 -0.80 -10.58 10.49
C ILE A 25 -1.27 -9.15 10.71
N GLU A 26 -0.46 -8.20 10.28
CA GLU A 26 -0.77 -6.77 10.47
C GLU A 26 -1.68 -6.26 9.35
N MET A 27 -1.49 -6.73 8.12
CA MET A 27 -2.15 -6.26 6.92
C MET A 27 -2.65 -7.42 6.07
N VAL A 28 -3.78 -7.19 5.39
CA VAL A 28 -4.31 -8.10 4.36
C VAL A 28 -4.63 -7.30 3.10
N THR A 29 -4.43 -7.90 1.94
CA THR A 29 -4.81 -7.34 0.63
C THR A 29 -5.62 -8.34 -0.19
N THR A 30 -6.19 -7.89 -1.30
CA THR A 30 -6.94 -8.74 -2.23
C THR A 30 -6.42 -8.61 -3.64
N ASN A 31 -5.96 -9.71 -4.22
CA ASN A 31 -5.57 -9.73 -5.62
C ASN A 31 -6.81 -9.57 -6.53
N THR A 32 -6.96 -8.39 -7.12
CA THR A 32 -7.97 -8.03 -8.11
C THR A 32 -7.33 -7.57 -9.43
N PHE A 33 -6.11 -8.05 -9.74
CA PHE A 33 -5.32 -7.56 -10.87
C PHE A 33 -4.66 -8.69 -11.70
N THR A 34 -4.30 -9.83 -11.10
CA THR A 34 -3.56 -10.88 -11.82
C THR A 34 -4.45 -11.67 -12.79
N HIS A 35 -5.69 -12.01 -12.39
CA HIS A 35 -6.57 -12.84 -13.22
C HIS A 35 -7.05 -12.04 -14.44
N PRO A 36 -7.08 -12.65 -15.66
CA PRO A 36 -7.47 -11.98 -16.91
C PRO A 36 -8.85 -11.32 -16.90
N MET A 37 -9.78 -11.75 -16.04
CA MET A 37 -11.08 -11.09 -15.89
C MET A 37 -10.96 -9.62 -15.46
N PHE A 38 -9.89 -9.26 -14.74
CA PHE A 38 -9.62 -7.90 -14.27
C PHE A 38 -8.82 -7.04 -15.25
N LYS A 39 -8.64 -7.50 -16.49
CA LYS A 39 -7.85 -6.78 -17.51
C LYS A 39 -8.27 -5.32 -17.71
N ASP A 40 -9.54 -5.00 -17.47
CA ASP A 40 -10.13 -3.63 -17.59
C ASP A 40 -10.44 -3.01 -16.23
N GLY A 41 -9.80 -3.46 -15.18
CA GLY A 41 -10.06 -3.04 -13.80
C GLY A 41 -10.98 -4.00 -13.04
N ALA A 42 -11.04 -3.82 -11.74
CA ALA A 42 -11.95 -4.52 -10.85
C ALA A 42 -13.18 -3.65 -10.58
N PHE A 43 -13.04 -2.60 -9.76
CA PHE A 43 -14.15 -1.66 -9.50
C PHE A 43 -14.45 -0.72 -10.67
N THR A 44 -13.44 -0.39 -11.48
CA THR A 44 -13.61 0.52 -12.62
C THR A 44 -13.91 -0.18 -13.94
N SER A 45 -13.99 -1.52 -13.93
CA SER A 45 -14.33 -2.30 -15.13
C SER A 45 -15.61 -1.81 -15.79
N ASN A 46 -15.63 -1.73 -17.12
CA ASN A 46 -16.85 -1.45 -17.86
C ASN A 46 -17.89 -2.58 -17.73
N ASP A 47 -17.47 -3.80 -17.40
CA ASP A 47 -18.36 -4.94 -17.14
C ASP A 47 -18.85 -4.94 -15.68
N ARG A 48 -20.16 -4.74 -15.49
CA ARG A 48 -20.81 -4.78 -14.18
C ARG A 48 -20.64 -6.13 -13.46
N SER A 49 -20.57 -7.24 -14.19
CA SER A 49 -20.42 -8.56 -13.57
C SER A 49 -19.04 -8.70 -12.92
N VAL A 50 -18.00 -8.15 -13.54
CA VAL A 50 -16.63 -8.09 -12.99
C VAL A 50 -16.61 -7.24 -11.72
N ARG A 51 -17.24 -6.04 -11.74
CA ARG A 51 -17.30 -5.18 -10.54
C ARG A 51 -17.97 -5.87 -9.35
N ARG A 52 -19.09 -6.55 -9.61
CA ARG A 52 -19.81 -7.32 -8.56
C ARG A 52 -19.00 -8.51 -8.04
N TYR A 53 -18.24 -9.17 -8.91
CA TYR A 53 -17.36 -10.25 -8.49
C TYR A 53 -16.21 -9.72 -7.64
N ALA A 54 -15.58 -8.63 -8.06
CA ALA A 54 -14.51 -7.96 -7.31
C ALA A 54 -14.97 -7.57 -5.90
N LEU A 55 -16.13 -6.92 -5.78
CA LEU A 55 -16.71 -6.53 -4.49
C LEU A 55 -16.89 -7.75 -3.57
N ARG A 56 -17.52 -8.81 -4.06
CA ARG A 56 -17.73 -10.03 -3.25
C ARG A 56 -16.40 -10.67 -2.81
N LYS A 57 -15.38 -10.65 -3.68
CA LYS A 57 -14.06 -11.16 -3.36
C LYS A 57 -13.38 -10.33 -2.27
N ILE A 58 -13.47 -9.01 -2.38
CA ILE A 58 -12.90 -8.07 -1.41
C ILE A 58 -13.58 -8.22 -0.05
N LEU A 59 -14.92 -8.23 0.00
CA LEU A 59 -15.66 -8.38 1.26
C LEU A 59 -15.29 -9.68 2.01
N ARG A 60 -15.11 -10.79 1.30
CA ARG A 60 -14.62 -12.05 1.92
C ARG A 60 -13.22 -11.92 2.54
N ASN A 61 -12.34 -11.16 1.88
CA ASN A 61 -11.00 -10.93 2.41
C ASN A 61 -10.98 -9.88 3.54
N VAL A 62 -11.94 -8.97 3.57
CA VAL A 62 -12.20 -8.11 4.72
C VAL A 62 -12.62 -8.93 5.93
N ASP A 63 -13.53 -9.90 5.76
CA ASP A 63 -13.91 -10.83 6.84
C ASP A 63 -12.69 -11.65 7.32
N LEU A 64 -11.84 -12.13 6.41
CA LEU A 64 -10.59 -12.80 6.77
C LEU A 64 -9.66 -11.87 7.56
N ALA A 65 -9.43 -10.64 7.07
CA ALA A 65 -8.58 -9.66 7.73
C ALA A 65 -9.02 -9.42 9.18
N ALA A 66 -10.32 -9.23 9.40
CA ALA A 66 -10.88 -9.10 10.74
C ALA A 66 -10.68 -10.36 11.60
N SER A 67 -10.84 -11.55 11.01
CA SER A 67 -10.71 -12.82 11.74
C SER A 67 -9.29 -13.14 12.17
N VAL A 68 -8.26 -12.67 11.45
CA VAL A 68 -6.83 -12.88 11.78
C VAL A 68 -6.25 -11.72 12.59
N GLY A 69 -7.06 -10.72 12.96
CA GLY A 69 -6.64 -9.60 13.78
C GLY A 69 -5.83 -8.52 13.04
N ALA A 70 -5.88 -8.49 11.72
CA ALA A 70 -5.26 -7.42 10.95
C ALA A 70 -5.88 -6.06 11.28
N THR A 71 -5.08 -5.01 11.22
CA THR A 71 -5.52 -3.62 11.46
C THR A 71 -5.69 -2.82 10.17
N THR A 72 -5.04 -3.25 9.10
CA THR A 72 -5.00 -2.55 7.82
C THR A 72 -5.44 -3.48 6.69
N PHE A 73 -6.30 -2.96 5.82
CA PHE A 73 -6.70 -3.61 4.57
C PHE A 73 -6.19 -2.78 3.39
N VAL A 74 -5.14 -3.25 2.73
CA VAL A 74 -4.53 -2.55 1.60
C VAL A 74 -5.29 -2.84 0.32
N MET A 75 -5.53 -1.80 -0.46
CA MET A 75 -6.15 -1.89 -1.78
C MET A 75 -5.23 -1.26 -2.83
N TRP A 76 -4.57 -2.13 -3.60
CA TRP A 76 -3.80 -1.73 -4.77
C TRP A 76 -4.67 -1.81 -6.03
N GLY A 77 -4.81 -0.67 -6.72
CA GLY A 77 -5.61 -0.52 -7.91
C GLY A 77 -4.86 -0.76 -9.22
N GLY A 78 -3.96 -1.75 -9.28
CA GLY A 78 -3.04 -1.94 -10.42
C GLY A 78 -3.70 -2.13 -11.80
N ARG A 79 -4.98 -2.46 -11.87
CA ARG A 79 -5.75 -2.52 -13.13
C ARG A 79 -6.81 -1.43 -13.27
N GLU A 80 -6.94 -0.57 -12.29
CA GLU A 80 -7.89 0.55 -12.29
C GLU A 80 -7.33 1.71 -13.12
N GLY A 81 -7.47 1.63 -14.44
CA GLY A 81 -6.86 2.60 -15.36
C GLY A 81 -7.14 2.27 -16.83
N GLN A 82 -6.29 2.79 -17.70
CA GLN A 82 -6.40 2.66 -19.16
C GLN A 82 -5.02 2.71 -19.84
N GLU A 83 -4.97 2.39 -21.14
CA GLU A 83 -3.77 2.49 -21.96
C GLU A 83 -3.78 3.75 -22.85
N TYR A 84 -4.97 4.35 -23.11
CA TYR A 84 -5.14 5.57 -23.90
C TYR A 84 -6.49 6.24 -23.60
N ASP A 85 -6.59 7.53 -23.79
CA ASP A 85 -7.69 8.41 -23.35
C ASP A 85 -9.09 7.97 -23.79
N GLY A 86 -9.21 7.32 -24.94
CA GLY A 86 -10.50 6.86 -25.45
C GLY A 86 -10.97 5.50 -24.93
N ALA A 87 -10.16 4.82 -24.11
CA ALA A 87 -10.47 3.45 -23.66
C ALA A 87 -11.49 3.39 -22.53
N LYS A 88 -11.61 4.48 -21.77
CA LYS A 88 -12.46 4.52 -20.57
C LYS A 88 -13.02 5.93 -20.35
N ASP A 89 -14.28 6.01 -19.94
CA ASP A 89 -14.82 7.22 -19.33
C ASP A 89 -14.24 7.36 -17.91
N VAL A 90 -13.26 8.23 -17.77
CA VAL A 90 -12.50 8.43 -16.51
C VAL A 90 -13.41 8.94 -15.40
N ASN A 91 -14.37 9.83 -15.71
CA ASN A 91 -15.32 10.36 -14.73
C ASN A 91 -16.18 9.21 -14.16
N ALA A 92 -16.81 8.43 -15.03
CA ALA A 92 -17.59 7.27 -14.61
C ALA A 92 -16.75 6.18 -13.92
N ALA A 93 -15.48 6.05 -14.27
CA ALA A 93 -14.57 5.11 -13.62
C ALA A 93 -14.23 5.56 -12.18
N LEU A 94 -13.97 6.83 -11.96
CA LEU A 94 -13.72 7.40 -10.63
C LEU A 94 -14.96 7.27 -9.73
N ASP A 95 -16.15 7.56 -10.24
CA ASP A 95 -17.41 7.37 -9.50
C ASP A 95 -17.60 5.91 -9.08
N ARG A 96 -17.36 4.96 -9.98
CA ARG A 96 -17.45 3.51 -9.68
C ARG A 96 -16.40 3.08 -8.67
N TYR A 97 -15.19 3.64 -8.75
CA TYR A 97 -14.11 3.33 -7.84
C TYR A 97 -14.45 3.82 -6.42
N ARG A 98 -14.92 5.07 -6.32
CA ARG A 98 -15.40 5.65 -5.06
C ARG A 98 -16.55 4.83 -4.47
N GLU A 99 -17.62 4.56 -5.23
CA GLU A 99 -18.74 3.72 -4.79
C GLU A 99 -18.28 2.35 -4.27
N GLY A 100 -17.35 1.71 -4.98
CA GLY A 100 -16.81 0.41 -4.59
C GLY A 100 -16.07 0.46 -3.26
N ILE A 101 -15.16 1.42 -3.07
CA ILE A 101 -14.39 1.58 -1.84
C ILE A 101 -15.29 2.04 -0.68
N ASP A 102 -16.21 2.98 -0.91
CA ASP A 102 -17.19 3.41 0.10
C ASP A 102 -18.09 2.26 0.56
N THR A 103 -18.47 1.36 -0.36
CA THR A 103 -19.23 0.15 0.00
C THR A 103 -18.41 -0.77 0.91
N VAL A 104 -17.12 -0.94 0.65
CA VAL A 104 -16.22 -1.74 1.52
C VAL A 104 -16.05 -1.06 2.87
N ALA A 105 -15.82 0.25 2.90
CA ALA A 105 -15.67 1.02 4.13
C ALA A 105 -16.95 1.00 4.99
N GLY A 106 -18.10 1.18 4.36
CA GLY A 106 -19.41 1.02 5.03
C GLY A 106 -19.60 -0.36 5.63
N TYR A 107 -19.24 -1.42 4.89
CA TYR A 107 -19.29 -2.79 5.39
C TYR A 107 -18.40 -3.00 6.62
N ILE A 108 -17.18 -2.49 6.60
CA ILE A 108 -16.25 -2.55 7.76
C ILE A 108 -16.89 -1.90 8.99
N LYS A 109 -17.49 -0.72 8.83
CA LYS A 109 -18.17 0.00 9.90
C LYS A 109 -19.40 -0.74 10.42
N ASP A 110 -20.25 -1.23 9.52
CA ASP A 110 -21.48 -1.96 9.87
C ASP A 110 -21.19 -3.25 10.64
N LYS A 111 -20.07 -3.91 10.34
CA LYS A 111 -19.60 -5.09 11.05
C LYS A 111 -18.88 -4.77 12.36
N GLY A 112 -18.54 -3.50 12.62
CA GLY A 112 -17.75 -3.12 13.78
C GLY A 112 -16.31 -3.63 13.75
N TYR A 113 -15.77 -3.89 12.55
CA TYR A 113 -14.38 -4.30 12.39
C TYR A 113 -13.43 -3.13 12.67
N GLY A 114 -12.36 -3.38 13.40
CA GLY A 114 -11.33 -2.39 13.70
C GLY A 114 -10.35 -2.11 12.54
N LEU A 115 -10.77 -2.40 11.32
CA LEU A 115 -9.95 -2.26 10.11
C LEU A 115 -9.98 -0.83 9.56
N ARG A 116 -8.85 -0.38 9.04
CA ARG A 116 -8.73 0.80 8.17
C ARG A 116 -8.39 0.36 6.75
N ILE A 117 -8.87 1.06 5.75
CA ILE A 117 -8.50 0.85 4.35
C ILE A 117 -7.31 1.74 4.01
N ALA A 118 -6.28 1.19 3.39
CA ALA A 118 -5.13 1.93 2.89
C ALA A 118 -5.03 1.76 1.37
N LEU A 119 -5.23 2.84 0.62
CA LEU A 119 -5.09 2.87 -0.84
C LEU A 119 -3.63 3.00 -1.21
N GLU A 120 -3.20 2.22 -2.21
CA GLU A 120 -1.83 2.23 -2.69
C GLU A 120 -1.77 2.89 -4.07
N PRO A 121 -1.29 4.15 -4.16
CA PRO A 121 -1.14 4.87 -5.42
C PRO A 121 -0.01 4.30 -6.27
N LYS A 122 -0.21 4.26 -7.59
CA LYS A 122 0.82 3.90 -8.57
C LYS A 122 0.55 4.63 -9.88
N PRO A 123 1.56 5.23 -10.55
CA PRO A 123 1.31 6.04 -11.75
C PRO A 123 0.94 5.20 -12.97
N ASN A 124 1.59 4.07 -13.16
CA ASN A 124 1.43 3.20 -14.31
C ASN A 124 1.91 1.78 -13.98
N GLU A 125 1.82 0.85 -14.93
CA GLU A 125 2.22 -0.54 -14.80
C GLU A 125 1.38 -1.32 -13.75
N PRO A 126 0.60 -2.31 -14.22
CA PRO A 126 0.56 -2.89 -15.57
C PRO A 126 -0.33 -2.15 -16.58
N ARG A 127 -0.99 -1.07 -16.21
CA ARG A 127 -1.74 -0.20 -17.15
C ARG A 127 -0.85 0.97 -17.59
N GLY A 128 -1.17 1.59 -18.74
CA GLY A 128 -0.51 2.81 -19.21
C GLY A 128 -0.68 3.97 -18.22
N ASP A 129 -1.92 4.17 -17.77
CA ASP A 129 -2.28 5.15 -16.75
C ASP A 129 -3.15 4.50 -15.68
N ILE A 130 -2.79 4.66 -14.41
CA ILE A 130 -3.58 4.22 -13.25
C ILE A 130 -4.30 5.43 -12.64
N LEU A 131 -5.56 5.27 -12.21
CA LEU A 131 -6.45 6.37 -11.84
C LEU A 131 -6.03 7.15 -10.58
N LEU A 132 -5.30 6.52 -9.67
CA LEU A 132 -4.75 7.19 -8.48
C LEU A 132 -3.22 7.14 -8.56
N PRO A 133 -2.59 7.96 -9.43
CA PRO A 133 -1.19 7.80 -9.78
C PRO A 133 -0.21 8.21 -8.68
N THR A 134 -0.60 9.09 -7.74
CA THR A 134 0.28 9.59 -6.68
C THR A 134 -0.48 9.80 -5.38
N ILE A 135 0.25 10.02 -4.29
CA ILE A 135 -0.28 10.36 -2.97
C ILE A 135 -1.28 11.53 -3.06
N GLY A 136 -0.93 12.61 -3.77
CA GLY A 136 -1.79 13.78 -3.89
C GLY A 136 -3.13 13.50 -4.59
N HIS A 137 -3.12 12.71 -5.67
CA HIS A 137 -4.35 12.29 -6.36
C HIS A 137 -5.23 11.42 -5.44
N ALA A 138 -4.62 10.48 -4.72
CA ALA A 138 -5.37 9.62 -3.80
C ALA A 138 -5.94 10.39 -2.61
N LEU A 139 -5.23 11.39 -2.06
CA LEU A 139 -5.77 12.30 -1.03
C LEU A 139 -6.98 13.09 -1.54
N GLY A 140 -6.90 13.64 -2.75
CA GLY A 140 -8.03 14.33 -3.38
C GLY A 140 -9.23 13.41 -3.58
N PHE A 141 -8.99 12.17 -4.00
CA PHE A 141 -10.05 11.16 -4.15
C PHE A 141 -10.70 10.78 -2.81
N ILE A 142 -9.89 10.57 -1.75
CA ILE A 142 -10.40 10.24 -0.41
C ILE A 142 -11.27 11.37 0.17
N ALA A 143 -10.94 12.62 -0.15
CA ALA A 143 -11.71 13.79 0.31
C ALA A 143 -13.16 13.81 -0.21
N GLU A 144 -13.43 13.14 -1.34
CA GLU A 144 -14.75 13.02 -1.95
C GLU A 144 -15.56 11.80 -1.46
N MET A 145 -15.01 11.00 -0.54
CA MET A 145 -15.63 9.76 -0.06
C MET A 145 -16.54 10.01 1.15
N ASP A 146 -17.68 9.30 1.21
CA ASP A 146 -18.60 9.35 2.34
C ASP A 146 -18.01 8.71 3.61
N ASN A 147 -17.23 7.64 3.45
CA ASN A 147 -16.55 6.92 4.52
C ASN A 147 -15.04 7.17 4.55
N GLY A 148 -14.61 8.34 4.08
CA GLY A 148 -13.20 8.71 3.99
C GLY A 148 -12.47 8.75 5.34
N ASP A 149 -13.17 8.79 6.47
CA ASP A 149 -12.58 8.77 7.81
C ASP A 149 -11.74 7.52 8.09
N ILE A 150 -12.18 6.34 7.62
CA ILE A 150 -11.44 5.07 7.75
C ILE A 150 -10.65 4.69 6.51
N VAL A 151 -10.55 5.58 5.53
CA VAL A 151 -9.75 5.40 4.31
C VAL A 151 -8.55 6.33 4.35
N GLY A 152 -7.37 5.77 4.12
CA GLY A 152 -6.10 6.48 4.05
C GLY A 152 -5.20 5.86 2.98
N LEU A 153 -3.90 5.97 3.16
CA LEU A 153 -2.91 5.63 2.15
C LEU A 153 -1.93 4.57 2.64
N ASN A 154 -1.47 3.77 1.69
CA ASN A 154 -0.30 2.92 1.72
C ASN A 154 0.65 3.34 0.59
N PRO A 155 1.39 4.46 0.72
CA PRO A 155 2.31 4.88 -0.33
C PRO A 155 3.54 3.98 -0.37
N GLU A 156 4.05 3.78 -1.59
CA GLU A 156 5.27 3.04 -1.86
C GLU A 156 6.36 3.95 -2.44
N VAL A 157 7.60 3.72 -1.99
CA VAL A 157 8.78 4.50 -2.45
C VAL A 157 8.92 4.44 -3.97
N GLY A 158 8.87 3.22 -4.53
CA GLY A 158 9.04 3.01 -5.97
C GLY A 158 7.97 3.75 -6.78
N HIS A 159 6.73 3.70 -6.36
CA HIS A 159 5.61 4.28 -7.08
C HIS A 159 5.70 5.83 -7.20
N GLU A 160 6.04 6.53 -6.13
CA GLU A 160 6.23 8.00 -6.20
C GLU A 160 7.47 8.36 -7.06
N GLN A 161 8.55 7.58 -6.96
CA GLN A 161 9.74 7.80 -7.80
C GLN A 161 9.49 7.46 -9.29
N MET A 162 8.62 6.51 -9.61
CA MET A 162 8.16 6.24 -10.98
C MET A 162 7.46 7.46 -11.57
N ALA A 163 6.73 8.23 -10.76
CA ALA A 163 6.11 9.49 -11.14
C ALA A 163 7.10 10.68 -11.18
N GLY A 164 8.38 10.46 -10.88
CA GLY A 164 9.41 11.50 -10.81
C GLY A 164 9.29 12.40 -9.57
N LEU A 165 8.61 11.93 -8.51
CA LEU A 165 8.35 12.68 -7.29
C LEU A 165 9.28 12.27 -6.15
N ASN A 166 9.38 13.14 -5.14
CA ASN A 166 10.09 12.85 -3.89
C ASN A 166 9.14 12.16 -2.90
N PHE A 167 9.48 10.95 -2.52
CA PHE A 167 8.67 10.12 -1.63
C PHE A 167 8.48 10.77 -0.25
N THR A 168 9.54 11.32 0.35
CA THR A 168 9.49 11.94 1.69
C THR A 168 8.49 13.09 1.74
N THR A 169 8.46 13.93 0.70
CA THR A 169 7.47 15.02 0.59
C THR A 169 6.05 14.47 0.47
N GLY A 170 5.86 13.39 -0.29
CA GLY A 170 4.57 12.74 -0.43
C GLY A 170 4.03 12.20 0.90
N ILE A 171 4.84 11.42 1.63
CA ILE A 171 4.41 10.88 2.93
C ILE A 171 4.25 11.98 3.99
N ALA A 172 5.01 13.07 3.90
CA ALA A 172 4.80 14.24 4.76
C ALA A 172 3.40 14.83 4.55
N GLN A 173 2.95 14.94 3.29
CA GLN A 173 1.60 15.40 2.97
C GLN A 173 0.53 14.42 3.49
N ALA A 174 0.75 13.11 3.34
CA ALA A 174 -0.16 12.09 3.86
C ALA A 174 -0.27 12.12 5.39
N LEU A 175 0.85 12.33 6.10
CA LEU A 175 0.87 12.53 7.56
C LEU A 175 0.14 13.81 7.95
N TRP A 176 0.42 14.93 7.29
CA TRP A 176 -0.23 16.21 7.54
C TRP A 176 -1.76 16.11 7.41
N ALA A 177 -2.23 15.30 6.44
CA ALA A 177 -3.65 15.03 6.23
C ALA A 177 -4.23 13.98 7.20
N ASN A 178 -3.45 13.39 8.10
CA ASN A 178 -3.82 12.24 8.95
C ASN A 178 -4.31 11.02 8.14
N LYS A 179 -3.68 10.79 6.97
CA LYS A 179 -4.05 9.73 6.03
C LYS A 179 -2.94 8.71 5.75
N LEU A 180 -1.80 8.78 6.41
CA LEU A 180 -0.76 7.77 6.30
C LEU A 180 -1.10 6.59 7.24
N PHE A 181 -1.73 5.55 6.71
CA PHE A 181 -2.20 4.39 7.49
C PHE A 181 -1.23 3.21 7.43
N HIS A 182 -0.53 3.08 6.32
CA HIS A 182 0.47 2.06 6.09
C HIS A 182 1.59 2.65 5.22
N ILE A 183 2.69 1.94 5.01
CA ILE A 183 3.80 2.38 4.17
C ILE A 183 4.52 1.17 3.59
N ASP A 184 4.83 1.23 2.29
CA ASP A 184 5.65 0.24 1.60
C ASP A 184 7.03 0.83 1.27
N LEU A 185 8.04 0.23 1.88
CA LEU A 185 9.43 0.65 1.76
C LEU A 185 10.18 -0.29 0.82
N ASN A 186 10.78 0.29 -0.21
CA ASN A 186 11.66 -0.40 -1.15
C ASN A 186 12.69 0.56 -1.74
N GLY A 187 13.34 0.17 -2.84
CA GLY A 187 14.29 0.98 -3.57
C GLY A 187 13.92 1.09 -5.05
N GLN A 188 14.23 2.23 -5.66
CA GLN A 188 13.90 2.55 -7.05
C GLN A 188 14.95 3.48 -7.65
N HIS A 189 15.24 3.34 -8.94
CA HIS A 189 16.12 4.20 -9.72
C HIS A 189 15.35 5.18 -10.60
N GLY A 190 14.68 6.18 -9.99
CA GLY A 190 13.93 7.21 -10.72
C GLY A 190 12.77 6.67 -11.56
N PRO A 191 12.27 7.42 -12.57
CA PRO A 191 11.09 7.09 -13.35
C PRO A 191 11.38 5.96 -14.34
N ARG A 192 11.27 4.73 -13.89
CA ARG A 192 11.40 3.49 -14.67
C ARG A 192 10.23 2.59 -14.38
N TYR A 193 10.29 1.31 -14.84
CA TYR A 193 9.39 0.26 -14.38
C TYR A 193 9.61 0.03 -12.87
N ASP A 194 8.63 -0.56 -12.24
CA ASP A 194 8.66 -0.88 -10.84
C ASP A 194 9.72 -1.93 -10.51
N GLN A 195 10.74 -1.52 -9.76
CA GLN A 195 11.91 -2.35 -9.52
C GLN A 195 11.85 -3.12 -8.21
N ASP A 196 11.17 -2.61 -7.20
CA ASP A 196 11.02 -3.20 -5.85
C ASP A 196 12.38 -3.65 -5.27
N LEU A 197 13.40 -2.79 -5.39
CA LEU A 197 14.74 -3.09 -4.91
C LEU A 197 14.79 -3.06 -3.37
N VAL A 198 15.88 -3.54 -2.80
CA VAL A 198 16.15 -3.42 -1.36
C VAL A 198 16.08 -1.95 -0.93
N PHE A 199 15.45 -1.68 0.21
CA PHE A 199 15.22 -0.34 0.73
C PHE A 199 16.51 0.48 0.81
N GLY A 200 16.44 1.70 0.32
CA GLY A 200 17.57 2.63 0.20
C GLY A 200 18.44 2.42 -1.05
N HIS A 201 18.19 1.36 -1.83
CA HIS A 201 18.87 1.17 -3.10
C HIS A 201 18.33 2.17 -4.13
N GLY A 202 19.20 2.88 -4.79
CA GLY A 202 18.87 3.93 -5.77
C GLY A 202 18.93 5.35 -5.21
N ASP A 203 18.42 5.59 -4.00
CA ASP A 203 18.51 6.90 -3.34
C ASP A 203 18.55 6.78 -1.81
N LEU A 204 19.76 6.57 -1.29
CA LEU A 204 19.98 6.41 0.15
C LEU A 204 19.68 7.70 0.94
N ILE A 205 19.84 8.87 0.34
CA ILE A 205 19.59 10.16 1.01
C ILE A 205 18.09 10.36 1.21
N SER A 206 17.28 10.11 0.19
CA SER A 206 15.81 10.15 0.34
C SER A 206 15.33 9.08 1.34
N ALA A 207 15.89 7.88 1.32
CA ALA A 207 15.60 6.85 2.31
C ALA A 207 15.91 7.30 3.74
N PHE A 208 17.02 7.99 3.95
CA PHE A 208 17.38 8.57 5.24
C PHE A 208 16.33 9.58 5.74
N PHE A 209 15.93 10.53 4.92
CA PHE A 209 14.90 11.52 5.31
C PHE A 209 13.52 10.90 5.45
N THR A 210 13.21 9.84 4.70
CA THR A 210 12.01 9.04 4.91
C THR A 210 11.99 8.42 6.30
N VAL A 211 13.08 7.75 6.70
CA VAL A 211 13.20 7.16 8.04
C VAL A 211 13.17 8.22 9.13
N ASP A 212 13.87 9.36 8.93
CA ASP A 212 13.81 10.47 9.89
C ASP A 212 12.38 10.99 10.12
N LEU A 213 11.61 11.18 9.04
CA LEU A 213 10.22 11.60 9.15
C LEU A 213 9.32 10.55 9.84
N VAL A 214 9.47 9.28 9.46
CA VAL A 214 8.68 8.16 10.00
C VAL A 214 8.94 7.95 11.51
N GLU A 215 10.20 8.05 11.94
CA GLU A 215 10.60 7.79 13.33
C GLU A 215 10.48 9.03 14.22
N ASN A 216 10.82 10.20 13.71
CA ASN A 216 10.93 11.43 14.51
C ASN A 216 9.78 12.43 14.27
N GLY A 217 9.03 12.27 13.18
CA GLY A 217 7.97 13.21 12.80
C GLY A 217 8.50 14.57 12.34
N PHE A 218 7.60 15.54 12.24
CA PHE A 218 7.96 16.89 11.82
C PHE A 218 8.76 17.63 12.91
N PRO A 219 9.81 18.42 12.54
CA PRO A 219 10.51 19.28 13.49
C PRO A 219 9.57 20.27 14.21
N SER A 220 8.55 20.77 13.54
CA SER A 220 7.52 21.65 14.08
C SER A 220 6.49 20.97 14.99
N GLY A 221 6.59 19.64 15.17
CA GLY A 221 5.53 18.84 15.81
C GLY A 221 4.37 18.54 14.86
N GLY A 222 3.38 17.81 15.34
CA GLY A 222 2.20 17.42 14.57
C GLY A 222 2.01 15.90 14.50
N PRO A 223 1.25 15.39 13.50
CA PRO A 223 0.99 13.97 13.36
C PRO A 223 2.26 13.13 13.22
N ARG A 224 2.25 11.95 13.82
CA ARG A 224 3.34 10.97 13.74
C ARG A 224 2.83 9.68 13.14
N TYR A 225 3.69 9.00 12.41
CA TYR A 225 3.37 7.66 11.92
C TYR A 225 3.56 6.64 13.04
N ASP A 226 2.53 5.85 13.29
CA ASP A 226 2.51 4.79 14.31
C ASP A 226 2.27 3.38 13.72
N GLY A 227 2.14 3.29 12.39
CA GLY A 227 1.89 2.03 11.69
C GLY A 227 3.14 1.14 11.53
N ALA A 228 2.96 0.01 10.88
CA ALA A 228 4.03 -0.94 10.57
C ALA A 228 5.05 -0.36 9.56
N ARG A 229 6.28 -0.90 9.57
CA ARG A 229 7.32 -0.65 8.57
C ARG A 229 7.36 -1.86 7.67
N HIS A 230 6.59 -1.81 6.61
CA HIS A 230 6.49 -2.89 5.65
C HIS A 230 7.49 -2.70 4.51
N PHE A 231 8.01 -3.80 3.95
CA PHE A 231 8.92 -3.77 2.81
C PHE A 231 8.28 -4.52 1.65
N ASP A 232 7.85 -3.78 0.64
CA ASP A 232 7.42 -4.36 -0.64
C ASP A 232 8.65 -4.51 -1.54
N TYR A 233 9.33 -5.62 -1.33
CA TYR A 233 10.59 -5.96 -1.98
C TYR A 233 10.42 -7.20 -2.86
N LYS A 234 10.98 -7.13 -4.08
CA LYS A 234 10.97 -8.23 -5.02
C LYS A 234 12.39 -8.77 -5.23
N PRO A 235 12.67 -10.02 -4.85
CA PRO A 235 13.97 -10.63 -5.13
C PRO A 235 14.24 -10.72 -6.63
N SER A 236 15.51 -10.55 -7.03
CA SER A 236 15.93 -10.75 -8.41
C SER A 236 15.58 -12.17 -8.87
N ARG A 237 15.17 -12.33 -10.12
CA ARG A 237 14.92 -13.66 -10.71
C ARG A 237 16.17 -14.54 -10.78
N THR A 238 17.34 -13.95 -10.62
CA THR A 238 18.64 -14.65 -10.59
C THR A 238 19.06 -15.05 -9.20
N ASP A 239 18.35 -14.61 -8.16
CA ASP A 239 18.66 -14.96 -6.77
C ASP A 239 18.23 -16.40 -6.47
N GLY A 240 19.15 -17.14 -5.85
CA GLY A 240 18.77 -18.39 -5.17
C GLY A 240 18.15 -18.10 -3.80
N LEU A 241 17.59 -19.12 -3.17
CA LEU A 241 16.94 -19.00 -1.87
C LEU A 241 17.79 -18.28 -0.78
N PRO A 242 19.12 -18.54 -0.65
CA PRO A 242 19.96 -17.77 0.27
C PRO A 242 20.00 -16.26 -0.04
N GLY A 243 20.04 -15.89 -1.33
CA GLY A 243 20.03 -14.49 -1.79
C GLY A 243 18.71 -13.80 -1.46
N VAL A 244 17.58 -14.48 -1.63
CA VAL A 244 16.26 -13.97 -1.25
C VAL A 244 16.21 -13.58 0.23
N TRP A 245 16.66 -14.47 1.13
CA TRP A 245 16.68 -14.19 2.57
C TRP A 245 17.72 -13.11 2.95
N ALA A 246 18.89 -13.09 2.31
CA ALA A 246 19.89 -12.06 2.54
C ALA A 246 19.33 -10.67 2.17
N SER A 247 18.65 -10.55 1.04
CA SER A 247 18.04 -9.30 0.59
C SER A 247 16.86 -8.88 1.46
N ALA A 248 16.02 -9.82 1.90
CA ALA A 248 14.96 -9.54 2.85
C ALA A 248 15.53 -8.96 4.16
N LYS A 249 16.60 -9.57 4.67
CA LYS A 249 17.31 -9.07 5.85
C LYS A 249 17.94 -7.69 5.61
N ALA A 250 18.49 -7.44 4.42
CA ALA A 250 19.13 -6.18 4.07
C ALA A 250 18.15 -4.99 4.10
N ASN A 251 16.86 -5.18 3.80
CA ASN A 251 15.83 -4.16 3.98
C ASN A 251 15.76 -3.69 5.45
N MET A 252 15.66 -4.64 6.37
CA MET A 252 15.59 -4.37 7.81
C MET A 252 16.87 -3.75 8.34
N ASP A 253 18.04 -4.29 7.96
CA ASP A 253 19.34 -3.77 8.39
C ASP A 253 19.55 -2.33 7.91
N THR A 254 19.18 -2.01 6.67
CA THR A 254 19.24 -0.65 6.13
C THR A 254 18.35 0.30 6.91
N TYR A 255 17.10 -0.12 7.18
CA TYR A 255 16.18 0.70 7.97
C TYR A 255 16.73 1.01 9.37
N ILE A 256 17.21 -0.02 10.08
CA ILE A 256 17.76 0.12 11.44
C ILE A 256 18.98 1.07 11.42
N MET A 257 19.90 0.87 10.48
CA MET A 257 21.07 1.74 10.31
C MET A 257 20.66 3.20 10.09
N LEU A 258 19.67 3.44 9.22
CA LEU A 258 19.19 4.80 8.94
C LEU A 258 18.46 5.40 10.14
N LYS A 259 17.71 4.61 10.90
CA LYS A 259 17.04 5.04 12.14
C LYS A 259 18.06 5.53 13.20
N GLU A 260 19.15 4.80 13.40
CA GLU A 260 20.22 5.23 14.31
C GLU A 260 20.86 6.55 13.85
N LYS A 261 21.11 6.68 12.54
CA LYS A 261 21.65 7.92 11.97
C LYS A 261 20.66 9.09 12.06
N ALA A 262 19.37 8.85 11.87
CA ALA A 262 18.35 9.89 12.01
C ALA A 262 18.24 10.41 13.45
N ALA A 263 18.35 9.53 14.44
CA ALA A 263 18.40 9.94 15.85
C ALA A 263 19.59 10.86 16.13
N ALA A 264 20.80 10.48 15.70
CA ALA A 264 22.02 11.31 15.85
C ALA A 264 21.91 12.65 15.10
N TYR A 265 21.34 12.65 13.90
CA TYR A 265 21.12 13.86 13.10
C TYR A 265 20.23 14.87 13.83
N ARG A 266 19.16 14.40 14.48
CA ARG A 266 18.25 15.25 15.25
C ARG A 266 18.89 15.83 16.51
N GLU A 267 19.86 15.15 17.12
CA GLU A 267 20.66 15.68 18.23
C GLU A 267 21.55 16.84 17.76
N ILE A 268 22.23 16.68 16.61
CA ILE A 268 23.04 17.74 16.00
C ILE A 268 22.17 18.97 15.68
N GLY A 269 21.01 18.77 15.04
CA GLY A 269 20.07 19.85 14.71
C GLY A 269 19.58 20.62 15.92
N ARG A 270 19.36 19.96 17.06
CA ARG A 270 18.98 20.64 18.32
C ARG A 270 20.08 21.51 18.91
N ALA A 271 21.33 21.23 18.60
CA ALA A 271 22.46 22.02 19.07
C ALA A 271 22.67 23.32 18.27
N HIS A 272 21.96 23.49 17.13
CA HIS A 272 22.12 24.63 16.22
C HIS A 272 20.83 25.48 16.06
N VAL A 273 19.78 25.21 16.83
CA VAL A 273 18.56 26.01 16.96
C VAL A 273 18.50 26.55 18.39
#